data_c9af79c70c54fed26f416c3667c7f817
#
_entry.id   c9af79c70c54fed26f416c3667c7f817
#
_cell.length_a   1.000
_cell.length_b   1.000
_cell.length_c   1.000
_cell.angle_alpha   90.00
_cell.angle_beta   90.00
_cell.angle_gamma   90.00
#
_symmetry.space_group_name_H-M   'P 1'
#
loop_
_entity.id
_entity.type
_entity.pdbx_description
1 polymer ?
#
loop_
_entity_poly.entity_id
_entity_poly.type
_entity_poly.pdbx_seq_one_letter_code
_entity_poly.pdbx_strand_id
1 'polypeptide(L)'
;MKNRWFLLICLLLLTHIANAAKYNLDSLYQCLDEAILQSPRYVAVREGRIAKLASQLNACKNDGARYQMSFALFQEYQAYKNDSAVSYLNRCIALAERMGDQAKKGNAISLLAFQSSTIGDYVESYSLLNKMDTTKLDAEGYRNYLWAGQHLYGELAFYSNVPSLKEHYAQKAQVMKKQIARIFSHTDDRYLQMMEEDCRSANDLKGALYYSNLRMKQVKPGTHEYAIVAYYRAVICKHFNKDEDAIYYFLASALCDVRTAVMDQGSMWELANLLNQNQKEFAHTYAYIKFAWNAARIFNTAIRSRQIMPLLSAVEGTYQKEITQSNRQLKLMIAVSVVLLVLVCTLLLYVNKQRRRLALAHRELENANKNLEQTNRELQQTNRNLEQAYGSLNESNKMKEVYIGRFLRLCAIYVDKIETMRKRVVKLVKQRELTKLIDMMQADHEYIGELYDYFDAAFLKLFLKNGAICERDEFETKVKQIGMR
;
A
#
# COMPACT_ATOMS: atom_id res chain seq x y z
N MET A 1 -43.65 20.47 19.95
CA MET A 1 -42.99 19.29 19.31
C MET A 1 -41.79 19.64 18.43
N LYS A 2 -41.75 20.79 17.75
CA LYS A 2 -40.62 21.21 16.87
C LYS A 2 -39.26 21.35 17.58
N ASN A 3 -39.22 21.79 18.83
CA ASN A 3 -37.94 21.99 19.54
C ASN A 3 -37.26 20.69 20.03
N ARG A 4 -37.99 19.59 20.15
CA ARG A 4 -37.42 18.29 20.57
C ARG A 4 -36.65 17.62 19.43
N TRP A 5 -37.09 17.78 18.20
CA TRP A 5 -36.39 17.26 17.00
C TRP A 5 -35.13 18.05 16.70
N PHE A 6 -35.15 19.35 16.94
CA PHE A 6 -33.94 20.18 16.76
C PHE A 6 -32.86 19.84 17.80
N LEU A 7 -33.25 19.59 19.05
CA LEU A 7 -32.33 19.12 20.09
C LEU A 7 -31.76 17.72 19.80
N LEU A 8 -32.56 16.81 19.24
CA LEU A 8 -32.10 15.47 18.83
C LEU A 8 -31.14 15.53 17.65
N ILE A 9 -31.36 16.40 16.68
CA ILE A 9 -30.45 16.63 15.54
C ILE A 9 -29.17 17.30 16.03
N CYS A 10 -29.22 18.27 16.94
CA CYS A 10 -28.05 18.87 17.55
C CYS A 10 -27.25 17.87 18.40
N LEU A 11 -27.93 16.96 19.14
CA LEU A 11 -27.28 15.89 19.91
C LEU A 11 -26.61 14.86 18.99
N LEU A 12 -27.24 14.50 17.84
CA LEU A 12 -26.66 13.62 16.81
C LEU A 12 -25.48 14.29 16.10
N LEU A 13 -25.54 15.60 15.85
CA LEU A 13 -24.43 16.35 15.30
C LEU A 13 -23.26 16.50 16.29
N LEU A 14 -23.54 16.66 17.58
CA LEU A 14 -22.53 16.72 18.64
C LEU A 14 -21.83 15.36 18.85
N THR A 15 -22.51 14.23 18.65
CA THR A 15 -21.87 12.91 18.71
C THR A 15 -20.94 12.64 17.52
N HIS A 16 -21.14 13.30 16.39
CA HIS A 16 -20.21 13.25 15.25
C HIS A 16 -18.99 14.16 15.36
N ILE A 17 -19.00 15.14 16.26
CA ILE A 17 -17.87 16.07 16.47
C ILE A 17 -16.85 15.51 17.50
N ALA A 18 -17.18 14.45 18.23
CA ALA A 18 -16.36 13.93 19.33
C ALA A 18 -15.26 12.93 18.94
N ASN A 19 -15.06 12.62 17.67
CA ASN A 19 -13.94 11.82 17.21
C ASN A 19 -13.07 12.62 16.20
N ALA A 20 -12.42 13.67 16.67
CA ALA A 20 -11.25 14.16 15.98
C ALA A 20 -10.20 13.04 16.03
N ALA A 21 -9.94 12.39 14.90
CA ALA A 21 -8.93 11.34 14.80
C ALA A 21 -7.63 11.86 15.40
N LYS A 22 -7.07 11.12 16.35
CA LYS A 22 -5.83 11.49 17.07
C LYS A 22 -4.67 11.72 16.12
N TYR A 23 -4.68 11.03 14.99
CA TYR A 23 -3.67 11.08 13.94
C TYR A 23 -4.30 11.29 12.56
N ASN A 24 -3.62 12.03 11.70
CA ASN A 24 -3.96 12.06 10.28
C ASN A 24 -3.33 10.86 9.57
N LEU A 25 -3.97 9.69 9.69
CA LEU A 25 -3.48 8.45 9.10
C LEU A 25 -3.47 8.50 7.56
N ASP A 26 -4.47 9.15 6.94
CA ASP A 26 -4.54 9.29 5.47
C ASP A 26 -3.30 9.98 4.91
N SER A 27 -2.84 11.04 5.58
CA SER A 27 -1.60 11.74 5.18
C SER A 27 -0.37 10.83 5.30
N LEU A 28 -0.31 9.98 6.34
CA LEU A 28 0.81 9.05 6.52
C LEU A 28 0.78 7.92 5.49
N TYR A 29 -0.39 7.40 5.15
CA TYR A 29 -0.55 6.45 4.06
C TYR A 29 -0.05 7.05 2.74
N GLN A 30 -0.48 8.26 2.41
CA GLN A 30 0.00 8.97 1.21
C GLN A 30 1.52 9.14 1.22
N CYS A 31 2.10 9.56 2.35
CA CYS A 31 3.54 9.71 2.49
C CYS A 31 4.30 8.39 2.30
N LEU A 32 3.74 7.27 2.82
CA LEU A 32 4.36 5.96 2.66
C LEU A 32 4.29 5.47 1.23
N ASP A 33 3.14 5.64 0.56
CA ASP A 33 2.97 5.27 -0.85
C ASP A 33 3.93 6.04 -1.76
N GLU A 34 4.05 7.35 -1.55
CA GLU A 34 5.03 8.16 -2.27
C GLU A 34 6.48 7.71 -2.00
N ALA A 35 6.81 7.35 -0.74
CA ALA A 35 8.15 6.85 -0.42
C ALA A 35 8.43 5.51 -1.09
N ILE A 36 7.45 4.62 -1.16
CA ILE A 36 7.56 3.34 -1.86
C ILE A 36 7.83 3.57 -3.36
N LEU A 37 7.08 4.50 -3.99
CA LEU A 37 7.32 4.90 -5.40
C LEU A 37 8.73 5.44 -5.62
N GLN A 38 9.23 6.23 -4.67
CA GLN A 38 10.56 6.83 -4.72
C GLN A 38 11.66 5.92 -4.18
N SER A 39 11.36 4.71 -3.73
CA SER A 39 12.33 3.80 -3.10
C SER A 39 13.59 3.56 -3.95
N PRO A 40 13.55 3.49 -5.30
CA PRO A 40 14.76 3.35 -6.10
C PRO A 40 15.74 4.52 -5.92
N ARG A 41 15.23 5.74 -5.69
CA ARG A 41 16.06 6.92 -5.42
C ARG A 41 16.78 6.80 -4.07
N TYR A 42 16.10 6.34 -3.04
CA TYR A 42 16.73 6.15 -1.72
C TYR A 42 17.78 5.05 -1.75
N VAL A 43 17.49 3.97 -2.48
CA VAL A 43 18.46 2.90 -2.74
C VAL A 43 19.70 3.43 -3.46
N ALA A 44 19.54 4.24 -4.51
CA ALA A 44 20.66 4.83 -5.24
C ALA A 44 21.54 5.73 -4.35
N VAL A 45 20.93 6.49 -3.44
CA VAL A 45 21.67 7.30 -2.46
C VAL A 45 22.51 6.42 -1.52
N ARG A 46 21.94 5.31 -1.04
CA ARG A 46 22.66 4.36 -0.18
C ARG A 46 23.80 3.66 -0.92
N GLU A 47 23.53 3.15 -2.12
CA GLU A 47 24.57 2.53 -2.97
C GLU A 47 25.70 3.52 -3.30
N GLY A 48 25.40 4.80 -3.48
CA GLY A 48 26.41 5.86 -3.63
C GLY A 48 27.32 6.00 -2.40
N ARG A 49 26.78 5.95 -1.17
CA ARG A 49 27.59 5.96 0.06
C ARG A 49 28.45 4.70 0.17
N ILE A 50 27.87 3.54 -0.13
CA ILE A 50 28.58 2.25 -0.15
C ILE A 50 29.74 2.28 -1.17
N ALA A 51 29.50 2.75 -2.38
CA ALA A 51 30.52 2.87 -3.41
C ALA A 51 31.68 3.77 -2.98
N LYS A 52 31.39 4.90 -2.32
CA LYS A 52 32.40 5.80 -1.75
C LYS A 52 33.25 5.11 -0.68
N LEU A 53 32.62 4.41 0.28
CA LEU A 53 33.34 3.65 1.31
C LEU A 53 34.18 2.52 0.72
N ALA A 54 33.67 1.81 -0.28
CA ALA A 54 34.39 0.74 -0.97
C ALA A 54 35.64 1.29 -1.70
N SER A 55 35.53 2.45 -2.35
CA SER A 55 36.67 3.14 -2.95
C SER A 55 37.72 3.55 -1.91
N GLN A 56 37.27 4.07 -0.76
CA GLN A 56 38.18 4.41 0.36
C GLN A 56 38.86 3.16 0.93
N LEU A 57 38.13 2.04 1.07
CA LEU A 57 38.69 0.76 1.51
C LEU A 57 39.82 0.27 0.58
N ASN A 58 39.64 0.40 -0.74
CA ASN A 58 40.67 0.01 -1.71
C ASN A 58 41.91 0.91 -1.63
N ALA A 59 41.78 2.17 -1.22
CA ALA A 59 42.88 3.10 -1.04
C ALA A 59 43.64 2.94 0.30
N CYS A 60 43.11 2.15 1.25
CA CYS A 60 43.73 1.96 2.56
C CYS A 60 45.06 1.20 2.46
N LYS A 61 46.10 1.74 3.12
CA LYS A 61 47.46 1.15 3.09
C LYS A 61 47.75 0.21 4.25
N ASN A 62 47.05 0.36 5.39
CA ASN A 62 47.29 -0.46 6.59
C ASN A 62 46.01 -1.19 7.04
N ASP A 63 46.17 -2.24 7.84
CA ASP A 63 45.07 -3.08 8.30
C ASP A 63 44.11 -2.36 9.26
N GLY A 64 44.59 -1.41 10.05
CA GLY A 64 43.75 -0.61 10.93
C GLY A 64 42.76 0.25 10.14
N ALA A 65 43.22 0.98 9.10
CA ALA A 65 42.35 1.73 8.21
C ALA A 65 41.38 0.82 7.42
N ARG A 66 41.88 -0.35 6.94
CA ARG A 66 41.02 -1.34 6.29
C ARG A 66 39.93 -1.87 7.21
N TYR A 67 40.24 -2.11 8.48
CA TYR A 67 39.26 -2.51 9.49
C TYR A 67 38.16 -1.44 9.63
N GLN A 68 38.53 -0.18 9.83
CA GLN A 68 37.57 0.93 9.99
C GLN A 68 36.65 1.04 8.78
N MET A 69 37.19 0.99 7.57
CA MET A 69 36.37 1.07 6.34
C MET A 69 35.49 -0.16 6.13
N SER A 70 35.99 -1.36 6.48
CA SER A 70 35.21 -2.59 6.44
C SER A 70 34.08 -2.56 7.46
N PHE A 71 34.32 -2.02 8.63
CA PHE A 71 33.32 -1.84 9.67
C PHE A 71 32.25 -0.80 9.25
N ALA A 72 32.66 0.31 8.67
CA ALA A 72 31.71 1.30 8.11
C ALA A 72 30.84 0.69 6.98
N LEU A 73 31.41 -0.15 6.13
CA LEU A 73 30.66 -0.89 5.10
C LEU A 73 29.69 -1.90 5.74
N PHE A 74 30.09 -2.62 6.78
CA PHE A 74 29.17 -3.44 7.57
C PHE A 74 27.97 -2.62 8.05
N GLN A 75 28.20 -1.44 8.65
CA GLN A 75 27.13 -0.57 9.13
C GLN A 75 26.16 -0.14 8.04
N GLU A 76 26.65 0.12 6.82
CA GLU A 76 25.76 0.39 5.67
C GLU A 76 24.99 -0.86 5.21
N TYR A 77 25.55 -2.05 5.35
CA TYR A 77 24.91 -3.27 4.85
C TYR A 77 24.03 -3.99 5.88
N GLN A 78 24.20 -3.76 7.19
CA GLN A 78 23.56 -4.56 8.27
C GLN A 78 22.02 -4.66 8.19
N ALA A 79 21.34 -3.61 7.68
CA ALA A 79 19.89 -3.59 7.47
C ALA A 79 19.50 -3.50 5.98
N TYR A 80 20.48 -3.69 5.07
CA TYR A 80 20.29 -3.53 3.63
C TYR A 80 20.53 -4.82 2.83
N LYS A 81 21.72 -5.44 2.97
CA LYS A 81 22.08 -6.72 2.32
C LYS A 81 22.88 -7.57 3.29
N ASN A 82 22.24 -8.59 3.82
CA ASN A 82 22.81 -9.40 4.88
C ASN A 82 24.10 -10.12 4.45
N ASP A 83 24.16 -10.71 3.26
CA ASP A 83 25.36 -11.43 2.79
C ASP A 83 26.59 -10.51 2.75
N SER A 84 26.38 -9.25 2.34
CA SER A 84 27.43 -8.25 2.36
C SER A 84 27.82 -7.85 3.79
N ALA A 85 26.84 -7.69 4.67
CA ALA A 85 27.10 -7.38 6.08
C ALA A 85 27.97 -8.49 6.73
N VAL A 86 27.60 -9.75 6.55
CA VAL A 86 28.38 -10.92 7.02
C VAL A 86 29.78 -10.96 6.41
N SER A 87 29.89 -10.70 5.10
CA SER A 87 31.19 -10.66 4.42
C SER A 87 32.12 -9.60 5.00
N TYR A 88 31.61 -8.39 5.27
CA TYR A 88 32.43 -7.32 5.85
C TYR A 88 32.76 -7.58 7.33
N LEU A 89 31.89 -8.22 8.12
CA LEU A 89 32.24 -8.66 9.48
C LEU A 89 33.33 -9.73 9.46
N ASN A 90 33.25 -10.72 8.59
CA ASN A 90 34.31 -11.72 8.42
C ASN A 90 35.66 -11.07 8.01
N ARG A 91 35.61 -10.06 7.16
CA ARG A 91 36.79 -9.25 6.83
C ARG A 91 37.33 -8.49 8.05
N CYS A 92 36.47 -7.94 8.88
CA CYS A 92 36.87 -7.30 10.15
C CYS A 92 37.53 -8.30 11.09
N ILE A 93 36.99 -9.50 11.23
CA ILE A 93 37.59 -10.58 12.04
C ILE A 93 38.99 -10.93 11.55
N ALA A 94 39.15 -11.19 10.25
CA ALA A 94 40.45 -11.53 9.66
C ALA A 94 41.48 -10.38 9.80
N LEU A 95 41.05 -9.12 9.65
CA LEU A 95 41.91 -7.95 9.84
C LEU A 95 42.32 -7.79 11.29
N ALA A 96 41.39 -7.95 12.24
CA ALA A 96 41.69 -7.89 13.68
C ALA A 96 42.65 -9.00 14.10
N GLU A 97 42.51 -10.20 13.53
CA GLU A 97 43.41 -11.32 13.77
C GLU A 97 44.82 -11.03 13.28
N ARG A 98 45.00 -10.49 12.08
CA ARG A 98 46.33 -10.08 11.57
C ARG A 98 46.98 -8.98 12.41
N MET A 99 46.16 -8.08 12.98
CA MET A 99 46.65 -7.04 13.88
C MET A 99 46.96 -7.54 15.31
N GLY A 100 46.57 -8.77 15.66
CA GLY A 100 46.64 -9.28 17.02
C GLY A 100 45.64 -8.64 17.99
N ASP A 101 44.65 -7.89 17.46
CA ASP A 101 43.70 -7.10 18.27
C ASP A 101 42.48 -7.99 18.63
N GLN A 102 42.61 -8.63 19.80
CA GLN A 102 41.57 -9.54 20.31
C GLN A 102 40.27 -8.82 20.65
N ALA A 103 40.31 -7.54 21.07
CA ALA A 103 39.13 -6.75 21.38
C ALA A 103 38.31 -6.49 20.12
N LYS A 104 38.94 -6.01 19.04
CA LYS A 104 38.27 -5.80 17.74
C LYS A 104 37.75 -7.12 17.14
N LYS A 105 38.55 -8.22 17.28
CA LYS A 105 38.12 -9.56 16.81
C LYS A 105 36.86 -9.99 17.55
N GLY A 106 36.87 -9.95 18.88
CA GLY A 106 35.74 -10.34 19.71
C GLY A 106 34.48 -9.46 19.44
N ASN A 107 34.67 -8.16 19.32
CA ASN A 107 33.59 -7.26 18.94
C ASN A 107 32.95 -7.63 17.59
N ALA A 108 33.74 -7.86 16.54
CA ALA A 108 33.24 -8.25 15.23
C ALA A 108 32.53 -9.62 15.25
N ILE A 109 33.03 -10.59 16.03
CA ILE A 109 32.36 -11.90 16.21
C ILE A 109 31.02 -11.73 16.95
N SER A 110 30.93 -10.87 17.97
CA SER A 110 29.70 -10.59 18.70
C SER A 110 28.62 -10.00 17.76
N LEU A 111 29.03 -9.06 16.91
CA LEU A 111 28.15 -8.46 15.91
C LEU A 111 27.73 -9.47 14.84
N LEU A 112 28.63 -10.36 14.41
CA LEU A 112 28.31 -11.43 13.47
C LEU A 112 27.31 -12.42 14.07
N ALA A 113 27.46 -12.79 15.34
CA ALA A 113 26.51 -13.63 16.05
C ALA A 113 25.13 -12.97 16.16
N PHE A 114 25.09 -11.66 16.44
CA PHE A 114 23.84 -10.90 16.44
C PHE A 114 23.20 -10.89 15.04
N GLN A 115 23.96 -10.55 14.01
CA GLN A 115 23.48 -10.53 12.62
C GLN A 115 22.93 -11.89 12.17
N SER A 116 23.64 -12.99 12.50
CA SER A 116 23.19 -14.35 12.19
C SER A 116 21.88 -14.69 12.93
N SER A 117 21.73 -14.30 14.19
CA SER A 117 20.49 -14.57 14.94
C SER A 117 19.30 -13.76 14.40
N THR A 118 19.51 -12.53 13.91
CA THR A 118 18.43 -11.70 13.36
C THR A 118 17.85 -12.21 12.06
N ILE A 119 18.62 -12.98 11.29
CA ILE A 119 18.17 -13.59 10.03
C ILE A 119 17.67 -15.03 10.18
N GLY A 120 17.81 -15.62 11.40
CA GLY A 120 17.40 -17.00 11.71
C GLY A 120 18.48 -18.05 11.57
N ASP A 121 19.73 -17.67 11.37
CA ASP A 121 20.87 -18.58 11.39
C ASP A 121 21.36 -18.78 12.83
N TYR A 122 20.51 -19.45 13.61
CA TYR A 122 20.75 -19.67 15.05
C TYR A 122 21.91 -20.61 15.33
N VAL A 123 22.17 -21.56 14.43
CA VAL A 123 23.27 -22.54 14.61
C VAL A 123 24.59 -21.81 14.51
N GLU A 124 24.79 -20.95 13.54
CA GLU A 124 26.00 -20.17 13.38
C GLU A 124 26.17 -19.19 14.55
N SER A 125 25.09 -18.46 14.88
CA SER A 125 25.11 -17.54 16.04
C SER A 125 25.51 -18.24 17.34
N TYR A 126 24.95 -19.43 17.61
CA TYR A 126 25.26 -20.23 18.78
C TYR A 126 26.72 -20.68 18.76
N SER A 127 27.21 -21.14 17.61
CA SER A 127 28.61 -21.58 17.46
C SER A 127 29.61 -20.46 17.74
N LEU A 128 29.31 -19.24 17.20
CA LEU A 128 30.14 -18.06 17.39
C LEU A 128 30.23 -17.66 18.89
N LEU A 129 29.08 -17.58 19.57
CA LEU A 129 29.03 -17.17 20.98
C LEU A 129 29.68 -18.20 21.91
N ASN A 130 29.50 -19.51 21.69
CA ASN A 130 30.06 -20.54 22.53
C ASN A 130 31.58 -20.71 22.41
N LYS A 131 32.15 -20.36 21.24
CA LYS A 131 33.62 -20.44 21.05
C LYS A 131 34.34 -19.17 21.53
N MET A 132 33.61 -18.14 21.94
CA MET A 132 34.18 -16.86 22.31
C MET A 132 34.79 -16.89 23.72
N ASP A 133 36.04 -16.45 23.82
CA ASP A 133 36.69 -16.19 25.11
C ASP A 133 36.31 -14.76 25.58
N THR A 134 35.33 -14.71 26.46
CA THR A 134 34.80 -13.42 26.94
C THR A 134 35.78 -12.61 27.77
N THR A 135 36.86 -13.24 28.29
CA THR A 135 37.89 -12.52 29.08
C THR A 135 38.78 -11.61 28.23
N LYS A 136 38.79 -11.82 26.91
CA LYS A 136 39.57 -11.04 25.95
C LYS A 136 38.76 -9.90 25.32
N LEU A 137 37.50 -9.75 25.70
CA LEU A 137 36.64 -8.68 25.19
C LEU A 137 36.92 -7.37 25.93
N ASP A 138 36.90 -6.28 25.17
CA ASP A 138 36.77 -4.95 25.79
C ASP A 138 35.31 -4.69 26.23
N ALA A 139 35.06 -3.54 26.85
CA ALA A 139 33.75 -3.20 27.38
C ALA A 139 32.65 -3.19 26.29
N GLU A 140 32.97 -2.72 25.09
CA GLU A 140 32.00 -2.68 23.99
C GLU A 140 31.76 -4.08 23.40
N GLY A 141 32.83 -4.85 23.16
CA GLY A 141 32.71 -6.20 22.67
C GLY A 141 31.92 -7.09 23.63
N TYR A 142 32.11 -6.91 24.97
CA TYR A 142 31.34 -7.65 25.97
C TYR A 142 29.87 -7.23 26.01
N ARG A 143 29.55 -5.94 25.84
CA ARG A 143 28.17 -5.47 25.68
C ARG A 143 27.52 -6.07 24.43
N ASN A 144 28.21 -6.10 23.29
CA ASN A 144 27.70 -6.71 22.07
C ASN A 144 27.52 -8.22 22.19
N TYR A 145 28.42 -8.91 22.90
CA TYR A 145 28.28 -10.34 23.24
C TYR A 145 27.00 -10.60 24.04
N LEU A 146 26.76 -9.82 25.09
CA LEU A 146 25.58 -10.01 25.94
C LEU A 146 24.28 -9.72 25.14
N TRP A 147 24.31 -8.70 24.31
CA TRP A 147 23.16 -8.35 23.46
C TRP A 147 22.87 -9.45 22.43
N ALA A 148 23.89 -9.95 21.74
CA ALA A 148 23.77 -11.07 20.82
C ALA A 148 23.25 -12.35 21.50
N GLY A 149 23.78 -12.65 22.69
CA GLY A 149 23.34 -13.80 23.46
C GLY A 149 21.89 -13.69 23.94
N GLN A 150 21.50 -12.53 24.44
CA GLN A 150 20.10 -12.26 24.83
C GLN A 150 19.15 -12.44 23.66
N HIS A 151 19.50 -11.88 22.49
CA HIS A 151 18.70 -12.01 21.28
C HIS A 151 18.61 -13.47 20.83
N LEU A 152 19.75 -14.16 20.67
CA LEU A 152 19.79 -15.55 20.24
C LEU A 152 18.93 -16.45 21.13
N TYR A 153 19.16 -16.40 22.46
CA TYR A 153 18.44 -17.29 23.37
C TYR A 153 16.97 -16.89 23.50
N GLY A 154 16.61 -15.62 23.33
CA GLY A 154 15.23 -15.15 23.24
C GLY A 154 14.51 -15.74 22.05
N GLU A 155 15.12 -15.67 20.86
CA GLU A 155 14.60 -16.24 19.62
C GLU A 155 14.47 -17.77 19.69
N LEU A 156 15.49 -18.47 20.20
CA LEU A 156 15.46 -19.91 20.40
C LEU A 156 14.34 -20.32 21.36
N ALA A 157 14.11 -19.58 22.44
CA ALA A 157 12.99 -19.80 23.35
C ALA A 157 11.64 -19.56 22.69
N PHE A 158 11.53 -18.50 21.86
CA PHE A 158 10.29 -18.15 21.17
C PHE A 158 9.88 -19.19 20.12
N TYR A 159 10.83 -19.65 19.31
CA TYR A 159 10.55 -20.60 18.21
C TYR A 159 10.62 -22.07 18.63
N SER A 160 11.07 -22.38 19.85
CA SER A 160 11.10 -23.77 20.32
C SER A 160 9.71 -24.29 20.63
N ASN A 161 9.35 -25.42 20.01
CA ASN A 161 8.12 -26.15 20.28
C ASN A 161 8.28 -27.20 21.38
N VAL A 162 9.54 -27.49 21.85
CA VAL A 162 9.84 -28.43 22.89
C VAL A 162 9.90 -27.71 24.24
N PRO A 163 8.99 -27.97 25.19
CA PRO A 163 8.89 -27.21 26.46
C PRO A 163 10.20 -27.11 27.23
N SER A 164 10.94 -28.24 27.38
CA SER A 164 12.21 -28.27 28.10
C SER A 164 13.30 -27.41 27.44
N LEU A 165 13.35 -27.38 26.09
CA LEU A 165 14.29 -26.52 25.35
C LEU A 165 13.88 -25.05 25.44
N LYS A 166 12.58 -24.78 25.35
CA LYS A 166 12.04 -23.44 25.52
C LYS A 166 12.43 -22.85 26.87
N GLU A 167 12.23 -23.62 27.94
CA GLU A 167 12.59 -23.20 29.29
C GLU A 167 14.12 -23.02 29.44
N HIS A 168 14.91 -23.94 28.93
CA HIS A 168 16.38 -23.87 28.95
C HIS A 168 16.88 -22.57 28.25
N TYR A 169 16.37 -22.25 27.06
CA TYR A 169 16.79 -21.05 26.37
C TYR A 169 16.26 -19.78 27.04
N ALA A 170 15.04 -19.79 27.58
CA ALA A 170 14.53 -18.70 28.37
C ALA A 170 15.38 -18.39 29.60
N GLN A 171 15.85 -19.42 30.31
CA GLN A 171 16.78 -19.26 31.42
C GLN A 171 18.12 -18.65 30.98
N LYS A 172 18.69 -19.10 29.84
CA LYS A 172 19.90 -18.50 29.27
C LYS A 172 19.69 -17.03 28.88
N ALA A 173 18.60 -16.71 28.24
CA ALA A 173 18.25 -15.32 27.91
C ALA A 173 18.14 -14.46 29.17
N GLN A 174 17.55 -15.01 30.25
CA GLN A 174 17.43 -14.32 31.54
C GLN A 174 18.78 -14.05 32.20
N VAL A 175 19.74 -14.98 32.08
CA VAL A 175 21.13 -14.76 32.56
C VAL A 175 21.76 -13.59 31.83
N MET A 176 21.63 -13.52 30.50
CA MET A 176 22.13 -12.39 29.69
C MET A 176 21.44 -11.06 30.08
N LYS A 177 20.11 -11.04 30.24
CA LYS A 177 19.36 -9.89 30.72
C LYS A 177 19.83 -9.34 32.05
N LYS A 178 20.13 -10.25 33.04
CA LYS A 178 20.67 -9.84 34.32
C LYS A 178 22.06 -9.19 34.21
N GLN A 179 22.89 -9.69 33.28
CA GLN A 179 24.19 -9.08 33.01
C GLN A 179 24.04 -7.70 32.31
N ILE A 180 23.17 -7.60 31.34
CA ILE A 180 22.84 -6.34 30.67
C ILE A 180 22.38 -5.31 31.71
N ALA A 181 21.47 -5.67 32.62
CA ALA A 181 20.96 -4.77 33.66
C ALA A 181 22.07 -4.27 34.62
N ARG A 182 23.18 -4.99 34.76
CA ARG A 182 24.32 -4.62 35.62
C ARG A 182 25.34 -3.74 34.93
N ILE A 183 25.51 -3.92 33.60
CA ILE A 183 26.65 -3.37 32.85
C ILE A 183 26.26 -2.19 31.96
N PHE A 184 25.06 -2.22 31.42
CA PHE A 184 24.60 -1.14 30.55
C PHE A 184 24.17 0.06 31.37
N SER A 185 24.42 1.26 30.83
CA SER A 185 23.81 2.45 31.41
C SER A 185 22.29 2.39 31.32
N HIS A 186 21.59 2.86 32.33
CA HIS A 186 20.13 2.96 32.33
C HIS A 186 19.59 3.92 31.28
N THR A 187 20.46 4.65 30.59
CA THR A 187 20.13 5.50 29.43
C THR A 187 20.52 4.86 28.09
N ASP A 188 21.19 3.71 28.09
CA ASP A 188 21.52 2.97 26.87
C ASP A 188 20.22 2.46 26.21
N ASP A 189 20.06 2.68 24.89
CA ASP A 189 18.84 2.31 24.16
C ASP A 189 18.53 0.81 24.27
N ARG A 190 19.55 -0.06 24.27
CA ARG A 190 19.39 -1.53 24.41
C ARG A 190 18.87 -1.91 25.79
N TYR A 191 19.34 -1.22 26.86
CA TYR A 191 18.79 -1.39 28.20
C TYR A 191 17.33 -0.97 28.27
N LEU A 192 17.01 0.22 27.72
CA LEU A 192 15.64 0.72 27.70
C LEU A 192 14.71 -0.18 26.87
N GLN A 193 15.20 -0.70 25.73
CA GLN A 193 14.45 -1.67 24.92
C GLN A 193 14.16 -2.96 25.69
N MET A 194 15.14 -3.49 26.41
CA MET A 194 14.95 -4.68 27.24
C MET A 194 13.90 -4.45 28.33
N MET A 195 13.93 -3.31 29.00
CA MET A 195 12.95 -2.96 30.03
C MET A 195 11.55 -2.72 29.46
N GLU A 196 11.47 -2.11 28.28
CA GLU A 196 10.24 -1.92 27.51
C GLU A 196 9.59 -3.28 27.19
N GLU A 197 10.39 -4.25 26.73
CA GLU A 197 9.92 -5.59 26.41
C GLU A 197 9.50 -6.38 27.66
N ASP A 198 10.26 -6.27 28.75
CA ASP A 198 9.92 -6.92 30.03
C ASP A 198 8.60 -6.40 30.58
N CYS A 199 8.37 -5.08 30.57
CA CYS A 199 7.09 -4.48 30.96
C CYS A 199 5.94 -4.95 30.06
N ARG A 200 6.14 -4.99 28.74
CA ARG A 200 5.15 -5.52 27.80
C ARG A 200 4.81 -6.98 28.08
N SER A 201 5.83 -7.81 28.33
CA SER A 201 5.66 -9.23 28.63
C SER A 201 4.97 -9.46 29.98
N ALA A 202 5.17 -8.56 30.94
CA ALA A 202 4.48 -8.54 32.23
C ALA A 202 3.09 -7.90 32.16
N ASN A 203 2.63 -7.52 30.97
CA ASN A 203 1.35 -6.83 30.72
C ASN A 203 1.23 -5.45 31.43
N ASP A 204 2.37 -4.78 31.67
CA ASP A 204 2.44 -3.42 32.22
C ASP A 204 2.55 -2.37 31.12
N LEU A 205 1.39 -1.84 30.67
CA LEU A 205 1.32 -0.78 29.66
C LEU A 205 2.04 0.49 30.12
N LYS A 206 1.90 0.86 31.40
CA LYS A 206 2.47 2.13 31.90
C LYS A 206 4.00 2.07 31.89
N GLY A 207 4.57 0.98 32.36
CA GLY A 207 6.00 0.73 32.34
C GLY A 207 6.54 0.66 30.90
N ALA A 208 5.89 -0.11 30.03
CA ALA A 208 6.27 -0.21 28.63
C ALA A 208 6.28 1.18 27.93
N LEU A 209 5.25 1.99 28.09
CA LEU A 209 5.18 3.32 27.52
C LEU A 209 6.19 4.29 28.18
N TYR A 210 6.51 4.14 29.46
CA TYR A 210 7.53 4.94 30.12
C TYR A 210 8.88 4.76 29.46
N TYR A 211 9.35 3.50 29.31
CA TYR A 211 10.61 3.21 28.65
C TYR A 211 10.60 3.59 27.17
N SER A 212 9.52 3.34 26.48
CA SER A 212 9.33 3.77 25.08
C SER A 212 9.46 5.29 24.94
N ASN A 213 8.91 6.08 25.87
CA ASN A 213 9.03 7.54 25.85
C ASN A 213 10.47 8.01 26.07
N LEU A 214 11.23 7.30 26.91
CA LEU A 214 12.66 7.61 27.09
C LEU A 214 13.44 7.37 25.79
N ARG A 215 13.18 6.25 25.11
CA ARG A 215 13.78 5.92 23.80
C ARG A 215 13.42 6.93 22.73
N MET A 216 12.14 7.27 22.61
CA MET A 216 11.66 8.26 21.62
C MET A 216 12.30 9.64 21.78
N LYS A 217 12.68 10.04 22.99
CA LYS A 217 13.40 11.31 23.24
C LYS A 217 14.84 11.29 22.73
N GLN A 218 15.43 10.12 22.53
CA GLN A 218 16.84 9.97 22.12
C GLN A 218 17.02 9.94 20.61
N VAL A 219 15.95 9.72 19.85
CA VAL A 219 16.01 9.52 18.40
C VAL A 219 15.39 10.69 17.64
N LYS A 220 15.89 10.91 16.42
CA LYS A 220 15.38 11.97 15.53
C LYS A 220 14.43 11.38 14.51
N PRO A 221 13.23 11.97 14.30
CA PRO A 221 12.34 11.56 13.21
C PRO A 221 13.06 11.52 11.86
N GLY A 222 12.75 10.51 11.05
CA GLY A 222 13.33 10.34 9.72
C GLY A 222 14.62 9.53 9.69
N THR A 223 15.14 9.06 10.83
CA THR A 223 16.31 8.17 10.91
C THR A 223 15.90 6.72 11.08
N HIS A 224 16.84 5.80 10.82
CA HIS A 224 16.61 4.36 11.04
C HIS A 224 16.45 4.05 12.54
N GLU A 225 17.19 4.74 13.41
CA GLU A 225 17.05 4.60 14.86
C GLU A 225 15.63 4.96 15.32
N TYR A 226 15.05 6.03 14.76
CA TYR A 226 13.66 6.38 15.00
C TYR A 226 12.72 5.27 14.51
N ALA A 227 12.98 4.68 13.34
CA ALA A 227 12.17 3.59 12.82
C ALA A 227 12.14 2.40 13.78
N ILE A 228 13.30 2.02 14.34
CA ILE A 228 13.40 0.94 15.33
C ILE A 228 12.55 1.25 16.57
N VAL A 229 12.69 2.43 17.15
CA VAL A 229 11.96 2.80 18.37
C VAL A 229 10.45 2.90 18.10
N ALA A 230 10.05 3.46 16.95
CA ALA A 230 8.65 3.53 16.52
C ALA A 230 8.05 2.13 16.30
N TYR A 231 8.82 1.19 15.73
CA TYR A 231 8.42 -0.20 15.59
C TYR A 231 8.07 -0.84 16.93
N TYR A 232 8.97 -0.77 17.92
CA TYR A 232 8.71 -1.36 19.24
C TYR A 232 7.52 -0.69 19.93
N ARG A 233 7.37 0.62 19.78
CA ARG A 233 6.20 1.34 20.29
C ARG A 233 4.89 0.85 19.64
N ALA A 234 4.91 0.62 18.33
CA ALA A 234 3.77 0.04 17.63
C ALA A 234 3.44 -1.37 18.15
N VAL A 235 4.46 -2.20 18.41
CA VAL A 235 4.29 -3.54 19.01
C VAL A 235 3.65 -3.47 20.39
N ILE A 236 4.04 -2.49 21.24
CA ILE A 236 3.37 -2.25 22.52
C ILE A 236 1.89 -1.89 22.29
N CYS A 237 1.62 -0.93 21.42
CA CYS A 237 0.24 -0.49 21.15
C CYS A 237 -0.62 -1.65 20.64
N LYS A 238 -0.09 -2.47 19.73
CA LYS A 238 -0.75 -3.68 19.22
C LYS A 238 -1.02 -4.70 20.33
N HIS A 239 -0.05 -4.96 21.21
CA HIS A 239 -0.19 -5.90 22.32
C HIS A 239 -1.33 -5.50 23.27
N PHE A 240 -1.54 -4.20 23.46
CA PHE A 240 -2.60 -3.65 24.31
C PHE A 240 -3.86 -3.24 23.55
N ASN A 241 -4.08 -3.76 22.33
CA ASN A 241 -5.25 -3.52 21.48
C ASN A 241 -5.52 -2.03 21.19
N LYS A 242 -4.46 -1.24 21.04
CA LYS A 242 -4.49 0.16 20.64
C LYS A 242 -4.17 0.29 19.15
N ASP A 243 -5.06 -0.23 18.31
CA ASP A 243 -4.79 -0.44 16.88
C ASP A 243 -4.48 0.86 16.14
N GLU A 244 -5.17 1.97 16.43
CA GLU A 244 -4.92 3.26 15.78
C GLU A 244 -3.51 3.78 16.09
N ASP A 245 -3.10 3.71 17.37
CA ASP A 245 -1.74 4.06 17.78
C ASP A 245 -0.71 3.11 17.13
N ALA A 246 -1.01 1.82 17.06
CA ALA A 246 -0.14 0.83 16.44
C ALA A 246 0.06 1.11 14.94
N ILE A 247 -1.03 1.36 14.21
CA ILE A 247 -0.99 1.73 12.78
C ILE A 247 -0.15 2.99 12.58
N TYR A 248 -0.38 4.04 13.38
CA TYR A 248 0.39 5.27 13.31
C TYR A 248 1.90 5.02 13.43
N TYR A 249 2.33 4.30 14.47
CA TYR A 249 3.76 4.06 14.70
C TYR A 249 4.36 3.07 13.71
N PHE A 250 3.61 2.07 13.23
CA PHE A 250 4.09 1.21 12.14
C PHE A 250 4.25 1.98 10.83
N LEU A 251 3.31 2.89 10.49
CA LEU A 251 3.42 3.77 9.32
C LEU A 251 4.66 4.67 9.43
N ALA A 252 4.84 5.31 10.59
CA ALA A 252 5.98 6.19 10.83
C ALA A 252 7.32 5.45 10.74
N SER A 253 7.39 4.23 11.29
CA SER A 253 8.56 3.37 11.20
C SER A 253 8.84 2.93 9.77
N ALA A 254 7.84 2.38 9.08
CA ALA A 254 7.96 1.92 7.69
C ALA A 254 8.38 3.04 6.74
N LEU A 255 7.82 4.25 6.94
CA LEU A 255 8.19 5.43 6.16
C LEU A 255 9.68 5.80 6.32
N CYS A 256 10.20 5.74 7.55
CA CYS A 256 11.62 5.99 7.82
C CYS A 256 12.50 4.90 7.21
N ASP A 257 12.13 3.63 7.33
CA ASP A 257 12.87 2.51 6.76
C ASP A 257 12.93 2.58 5.24
N VAL A 258 11.82 2.89 4.57
CA VAL A 258 11.81 3.08 3.10
C VAL A 258 12.72 4.23 2.69
N ARG A 259 12.65 5.38 3.37
CA ARG A 259 13.46 6.57 3.06
C ARG A 259 14.94 6.37 3.32
N THR A 260 15.30 5.51 4.26
CA THR A 260 16.69 5.16 4.56
C THR A 260 17.16 3.90 3.81
N ALA A 261 16.34 3.37 2.89
CA ALA A 261 16.61 2.16 2.11
C ALA A 261 16.96 0.95 2.99
N VAL A 262 16.26 0.78 4.11
CA VAL A 262 16.31 -0.45 4.92
C VAL A 262 15.53 -1.55 4.20
N MET A 263 16.06 -2.76 4.14
CA MET A 263 15.41 -3.90 3.48
C MET A 263 14.85 -4.92 4.48
N ASP A 264 15.19 -4.85 5.76
CA ASP A 264 14.48 -5.56 6.82
C ASP A 264 13.19 -4.79 7.18
N GLN A 265 12.12 -5.06 6.42
CA GLN A 265 10.85 -4.32 6.49
C GLN A 265 9.89 -4.93 7.53
N GLY A 266 10.35 -5.02 8.78
CA GLY A 266 9.54 -5.56 9.87
C GLY A 266 8.26 -4.76 10.13
N SER A 267 8.36 -3.42 10.11
CA SER A 267 7.22 -2.51 10.31
C SER A 267 6.17 -2.63 9.21
N MET A 268 6.62 -2.74 7.95
CA MET A 268 5.74 -2.89 6.80
C MET A 268 4.95 -4.19 6.84
N TRP A 269 5.62 -5.29 7.22
CA TRP A 269 4.97 -6.58 7.39
C TRP A 269 3.94 -6.56 8.52
N GLU A 270 4.31 -6.04 9.69
CA GLU A 270 3.41 -5.94 10.85
C GLU A 270 2.20 -5.04 10.57
N LEU A 271 2.42 -3.92 9.86
CA LEU A 271 1.35 -3.06 9.41
C LEU A 271 0.38 -3.80 8.49
N ALA A 272 0.89 -4.47 7.46
CA ALA A 272 0.07 -5.26 6.55
C ALA A 272 -0.71 -6.37 7.28
N ASN A 273 -0.08 -7.03 8.26
CA ASN A 273 -0.74 -8.04 9.09
C ASN A 273 -1.88 -7.44 9.93
N LEU A 274 -1.66 -6.30 10.57
CA LEU A 274 -2.68 -5.61 11.37
C LEU A 274 -3.85 -5.13 10.50
N LEU A 275 -3.57 -4.55 9.33
CA LEU A 275 -4.61 -4.11 8.39
C LEU A 275 -5.43 -5.30 7.87
N ASN A 276 -4.78 -6.43 7.59
CA ASN A 276 -5.47 -7.66 7.19
C ASN A 276 -6.39 -8.21 8.29
N GLN A 277 -5.92 -8.22 9.53
CA GLN A 277 -6.72 -8.66 10.69
C GLN A 277 -7.97 -7.78 10.88
N ASN A 278 -7.85 -6.49 10.67
CA ASN A 278 -8.94 -5.53 10.80
C ASN A 278 -9.86 -5.47 9.58
N GLN A 279 -9.59 -6.26 8.53
CA GLN A 279 -10.32 -6.28 7.25
C GLN A 279 -10.52 -4.88 6.64
N LYS A 280 -9.55 -4.01 6.84
CA LYS A 280 -9.52 -2.63 6.35
C LYS A 280 -8.40 -2.46 5.34
N GLU A 281 -8.59 -1.52 4.41
CA GLU A 281 -7.54 -1.06 3.52
C GLU A 281 -6.85 -2.19 2.71
N PHE A 282 -7.61 -3.06 2.05
CA PHE A 282 -7.07 -4.21 1.29
C PHE A 282 -6.02 -3.82 0.25
N ALA A 283 -6.19 -2.68 -0.41
CA ALA A 283 -5.23 -2.20 -1.39
C ALA A 283 -3.87 -1.90 -0.75
N HIS A 284 -3.85 -1.21 0.40
CA HIS A 284 -2.66 -0.94 1.19
C HIS A 284 -2.05 -2.24 1.72
N THR A 285 -2.89 -3.15 2.25
CA THR A 285 -2.43 -4.45 2.77
C THR A 285 -1.63 -5.22 1.72
N TYR A 286 -2.16 -5.33 0.49
CA TYR A 286 -1.49 -6.05 -0.58
C TYR A 286 -0.19 -5.35 -1.05
N ALA A 287 -0.22 -4.01 -1.24
CA ALA A 287 0.95 -3.27 -1.65
C ALA A 287 2.08 -3.36 -0.62
N TYR A 288 1.77 -3.22 0.67
CA TYR A 288 2.75 -3.23 1.74
C TYR A 288 3.37 -4.60 1.94
N ILE A 289 2.55 -5.67 1.95
CA ILE A 289 3.10 -7.02 2.08
C ILE A 289 3.97 -7.40 0.88
N LYS A 290 3.60 -6.99 -0.33
CA LYS A 290 4.39 -7.23 -1.53
C LYS A 290 5.70 -6.46 -1.53
N PHE A 291 5.69 -5.20 -1.08
CA PHE A 291 6.92 -4.43 -0.90
C PHE A 291 7.83 -5.08 0.14
N ALA A 292 7.28 -5.45 1.32
CA ALA A 292 8.04 -6.14 2.37
C ALA A 292 8.64 -7.46 1.87
N TRP A 293 7.90 -8.23 1.07
CA TRP A 293 8.41 -9.46 0.45
C TRP A 293 9.60 -9.21 -0.48
N ASN A 294 9.48 -8.22 -1.36
CA ASN A 294 10.56 -7.87 -2.29
C ASN A 294 11.80 -7.38 -1.54
N ALA A 295 11.62 -6.57 -0.51
CA ALA A 295 12.71 -6.09 0.34
C ALA A 295 13.37 -7.25 1.13
N ALA A 296 12.60 -8.17 1.71
CA ALA A 296 13.11 -9.33 2.43
C ALA A 296 13.96 -10.25 1.53
N ARG A 297 13.63 -10.37 0.24
CA ARG A 297 14.44 -11.10 -0.74
C ARG A 297 15.78 -10.43 -1.01
N ILE A 298 15.82 -9.10 -1.04
CA ILE A 298 17.06 -8.32 -1.22
C ILE A 298 17.93 -8.44 0.05
N PHE A 299 17.28 -8.38 1.23
CA PHE A 299 17.96 -8.53 2.50
C PHE A 299 18.50 -9.95 2.73
N ASN A 300 17.86 -10.95 2.13
CA ASN A 300 18.19 -12.37 2.26
C ASN A 300 17.99 -12.89 3.70
N THR A 301 16.74 -12.87 4.17
CA THR A 301 16.38 -13.37 5.51
C THR A 301 15.34 -14.50 5.42
N ALA A 302 15.66 -15.63 6.04
CA ALA A 302 14.75 -16.78 6.12
C ALA A 302 13.56 -16.51 7.04
N ILE A 303 13.76 -15.76 8.14
CA ILE A 303 12.70 -15.45 9.11
C ILE A 303 11.59 -14.62 8.45
N ARG A 304 11.95 -13.50 7.79
CA ARG A 304 10.96 -12.65 7.13
C ARG A 304 10.20 -13.39 6.04
N SER A 305 10.90 -14.22 5.29
CA SER A 305 10.26 -15.06 4.28
C SER A 305 9.20 -15.98 4.87
N ARG A 306 9.49 -16.62 6.00
CA ARG A 306 8.52 -17.49 6.71
C ARG A 306 7.35 -16.71 7.30
N GLN A 307 7.57 -15.49 7.78
CA GLN A 307 6.53 -14.63 8.35
C GLN A 307 5.62 -14.04 7.27
N ILE A 308 6.21 -13.59 6.16
CA ILE A 308 5.50 -12.88 5.09
C ILE A 308 4.69 -13.83 4.19
N MET A 309 5.24 -15.00 3.84
CA MET A 309 4.64 -15.91 2.85
C MET A 309 3.19 -16.32 3.16
N PRO A 310 2.82 -16.73 4.39
CA PRO A 310 1.44 -17.10 4.69
C PRO A 310 0.46 -15.95 4.50
N LEU A 311 0.86 -14.74 4.95
CA LEU A 311 0.05 -13.54 4.81
C LEU A 311 -0.06 -13.11 3.35
N LEU A 312 1.05 -13.10 2.61
CA LEU A 312 1.08 -12.75 1.19
C LEU A 312 0.15 -13.66 0.39
N SER A 313 0.22 -14.98 0.61
CA SER A 313 -0.63 -15.96 -0.06
C SER A 313 -2.12 -15.75 0.25
N ALA A 314 -2.46 -15.48 1.52
CA ALA A 314 -3.83 -15.23 1.95
C ALA A 314 -4.38 -13.92 1.34
N VAL A 315 -3.61 -12.86 1.39
CA VAL A 315 -3.99 -11.53 0.87
C VAL A 315 -4.08 -11.55 -0.66
N GLU A 316 -3.14 -12.21 -1.34
CA GLU A 316 -3.17 -12.36 -2.80
C GLU A 316 -4.41 -13.13 -3.25
N GLY A 317 -4.75 -14.21 -2.55
CA GLY A 317 -5.97 -14.99 -2.82
C GLY A 317 -7.25 -14.15 -2.66
N THR A 318 -7.34 -13.31 -1.64
CA THR A 318 -8.48 -12.41 -1.41
C THR A 318 -8.52 -11.30 -2.46
N TYR A 319 -7.39 -10.68 -2.74
CA TYR A 319 -7.26 -9.63 -3.75
C TYR A 319 -7.63 -10.11 -5.16
N GLN A 320 -7.19 -11.31 -5.55
CA GLN A 320 -7.56 -11.94 -6.82
C GLN A 320 -9.06 -12.25 -6.90
N LYS A 321 -9.67 -12.68 -5.79
CA LYS A 321 -11.13 -12.87 -5.73
C LYS A 321 -11.88 -11.56 -5.92
N GLU A 322 -11.48 -10.50 -5.26
CA GLU A 322 -12.11 -9.18 -5.40
C GLU A 322 -11.97 -8.62 -6.81
N ILE A 323 -10.77 -8.70 -7.41
CA ILE A 323 -10.56 -8.31 -8.81
C ILE A 323 -11.45 -9.14 -9.73
N THR A 324 -11.49 -10.46 -9.54
CA THR A 324 -12.30 -11.35 -10.36
C THR A 324 -13.79 -11.04 -10.23
N GLN A 325 -14.26 -10.74 -9.03
CA GLN A 325 -15.65 -10.35 -8.76
C GLN A 325 -15.98 -8.99 -9.36
N SER A 326 -15.11 -8.00 -9.20
CA SER A 326 -15.24 -6.67 -9.79
C SER A 326 -15.25 -6.77 -11.33
N ASN A 327 -14.33 -7.52 -11.91
CA ASN A 327 -14.29 -7.78 -13.35
C ASN A 327 -15.56 -8.50 -13.85
N ARG A 328 -16.12 -9.42 -13.07
CA ARG A 328 -17.38 -10.09 -13.40
C ARG A 328 -18.55 -9.11 -13.38
N GLN A 329 -18.63 -8.26 -12.36
CA GLN A 329 -19.67 -7.22 -12.28
C GLN A 329 -19.54 -6.24 -13.44
N LEU A 330 -18.33 -5.83 -13.78
CA LEU A 330 -18.06 -4.94 -14.90
C LEU A 330 -18.44 -5.55 -16.25
N LYS A 331 -18.10 -6.84 -16.47
CA LYS A 331 -18.53 -7.59 -17.65
C LYS A 331 -20.06 -7.69 -17.74
N LEU A 332 -20.74 -7.92 -16.62
CA LEU A 332 -22.21 -7.94 -16.55
C LEU A 332 -22.80 -6.57 -16.90
N MET A 333 -22.24 -5.48 -16.36
CA MET A 333 -22.68 -4.13 -16.67
C MET A 333 -22.49 -3.78 -18.16
N ILE A 334 -21.35 -4.19 -18.75
CA ILE A 334 -21.11 -4.04 -20.19
C ILE A 334 -22.14 -4.85 -20.99
N ALA A 335 -22.40 -6.10 -20.63
CA ALA A 335 -23.38 -6.94 -21.31
C ALA A 335 -24.78 -6.33 -21.26
N VAL A 336 -25.22 -5.83 -20.10
CA VAL A 336 -26.50 -5.12 -19.95
C VAL A 336 -26.54 -3.85 -20.82
N SER A 337 -25.45 -3.08 -20.85
CA SER A 337 -25.36 -1.88 -21.68
C SER A 337 -25.46 -2.19 -23.17
N VAL A 338 -24.83 -3.28 -23.63
CA VAL A 338 -24.92 -3.75 -25.01
C VAL A 338 -26.35 -4.18 -25.34
N VAL A 339 -27.01 -4.93 -24.46
CA VAL A 339 -28.42 -5.35 -24.66
C VAL A 339 -29.34 -4.13 -24.75
N LEU A 340 -29.14 -3.14 -23.86
CA LEU A 340 -29.91 -1.90 -23.91
C LEU A 340 -29.67 -1.12 -25.22
N LEU A 341 -28.42 -1.07 -25.69
CA LEU A 341 -28.07 -0.44 -26.96
C LEU A 341 -28.77 -1.13 -28.14
N VAL A 342 -28.76 -2.46 -28.18
CA VAL A 342 -29.45 -3.26 -29.21
C VAL A 342 -30.97 -3.02 -29.17
N LEU A 343 -31.55 -2.95 -27.95
CA LEU A 343 -32.97 -2.62 -27.77
C LEU A 343 -33.31 -1.23 -28.29
N VAL A 344 -32.49 -0.23 -28.03
CA VAL A 344 -32.65 1.12 -28.55
C VAL A 344 -32.53 1.14 -30.07
N CYS A 345 -31.54 0.46 -30.63
CA CYS A 345 -31.36 0.32 -32.06
C CYS A 345 -32.57 -0.35 -32.76
N THR A 346 -33.08 -1.43 -32.18
CA THR A 346 -34.27 -2.14 -32.72
C THR A 346 -35.53 -1.27 -32.64
N LEU A 347 -35.71 -0.53 -31.54
CA LEU A 347 -36.80 0.46 -31.41
C LEU A 347 -36.68 1.56 -32.44
N LEU A 348 -35.49 2.10 -32.66
CA LEU A 348 -35.26 3.13 -33.70
C LEU A 348 -35.54 2.58 -35.09
N LEU A 349 -35.14 1.36 -35.40
CA LEU A 349 -35.44 0.70 -36.67
C LEU A 349 -36.95 0.48 -36.83
N TYR A 350 -37.64 0.05 -35.77
CA TYR A 350 -39.07 -0.13 -35.74
C TYR A 350 -39.81 1.20 -35.99
N VAL A 351 -39.42 2.25 -35.26
CA VAL A 351 -39.97 3.59 -35.43
C VAL A 351 -39.72 4.12 -36.85
N ASN A 352 -38.52 3.90 -37.40
CA ASN A 352 -38.18 4.30 -38.74
C ASN A 352 -39.00 3.54 -39.81
N LYS A 353 -39.24 2.22 -39.56
CA LYS A 353 -40.13 1.41 -40.41
C LYS A 353 -41.60 1.90 -40.36
N GLN A 354 -42.08 2.26 -39.17
CA GLN A 354 -43.42 2.81 -39.00
C GLN A 354 -43.53 4.19 -39.67
N ARG A 355 -42.48 5.04 -39.56
CA ARG A 355 -42.42 6.32 -40.28
C ARG A 355 -42.47 6.17 -41.79
N ARG A 356 -41.74 5.17 -42.34
CA ARG A 356 -41.78 4.85 -43.78
C ARG A 356 -43.19 4.38 -44.24
N ARG A 357 -43.84 3.52 -43.41
CA ARG A 357 -45.22 3.09 -43.66
C ARG A 357 -46.22 4.25 -43.62
N LEU A 358 -46.06 5.13 -42.60
CA LEU A 358 -46.87 6.29 -42.44
C LEU A 358 -46.65 7.30 -43.61
N ALA A 359 -45.39 7.46 -44.06
CA ALA A 359 -45.05 8.29 -45.19
C ALA A 359 -45.61 7.73 -46.52
N LEU A 360 -45.60 6.40 -46.67
CA LEU A 360 -46.26 5.75 -47.85
C LEU A 360 -47.77 5.91 -47.81
N ALA A 361 -48.40 5.64 -46.65
CA ALA A 361 -49.84 5.88 -46.47
C ALA A 361 -50.22 7.33 -46.67
N HIS A 362 -49.33 8.27 -46.22
CA HIS A 362 -49.55 9.67 -46.47
C HIS A 362 -49.44 10.05 -47.96
N ARG A 363 -48.49 9.41 -48.71
CA ARG A 363 -48.39 9.63 -50.17
C ARG A 363 -49.61 9.03 -50.90
N GLU A 364 -50.07 7.86 -50.45
CA GLU A 364 -51.33 7.26 -51.03
C GLU A 364 -52.53 8.16 -50.74
N LEU A 365 -52.61 8.69 -49.48
CA LEU A 365 -53.66 9.63 -49.11
C LEU A 365 -53.58 10.90 -49.91
N GLU A 366 -52.35 11.43 -50.08
CA GLU A 366 -52.10 12.65 -50.87
C GLU A 366 -52.43 12.42 -52.35
N ASN A 367 -52.10 11.22 -52.90
CA ASN A 367 -52.53 10.90 -54.28
C ASN A 367 -54.04 10.71 -54.40
N ALA A 368 -54.67 10.10 -53.37
CA ALA A 368 -56.12 10.00 -53.32
C ALA A 368 -56.79 11.40 -53.25
N ASN A 369 -56.19 12.30 -52.42
CA ASN A 369 -56.69 13.66 -52.33
C ASN A 369 -56.48 14.49 -53.62
N LYS A 370 -55.36 14.30 -54.34
CA LYS A 370 -55.17 14.91 -55.66
C LYS A 370 -56.18 14.45 -56.69
N ASN A 371 -56.65 13.21 -56.61
CA ASN A 371 -57.70 12.66 -57.41
C ASN A 371 -59.09 13.21 -57.02
N LEU A 372 -59.21 13.67 -55.77
CA LEU A 372 -60.45 14.25 -55.25
C LEU A 372 -60.47 15.81 -55.34
N GLU A 373 -59.34 16.46 -55.76
CA GLU A 373 -59.22 17.93 -55.95
C GLU A 373 -60.18 18.46 -57.03
N GLN A 374 -60.88 17.61 -57.82
CA GLN A 374 -61.90 18.05 -58.72
C GLN A 374 -63.25 18.48 -58.07
N THR A 375 -63.34 18.32 -56.77
CA THR A 375 -64.53 18.76 -56.04
C THR A 375 -64.20 19.62 -54.83
N ASN A 376 -64.72 20.83 -54.77
CA ASN A 376 -64.49 21.94 -53.82
C ASN A 376 -64.75 21.57 -52.31
N ARG A 377 -64.99 20.33 -51.99
CA ARG A 377 -65.24 19.88 -50.57
C ARG A 377 -64.01 19.36 -49.81
N GLU A 378 -62.95 19.16 -50.49
CA GLU A 378 -61.86 18.30 -49.90
C GLU A 378 -60.70 19.13 -49.31
N LEU A 379 -60.61 20.42 -49.67
CA LEU A 379 -59.55 21.26 -49.08
C LEU A 379 -59.63 21.43 -47.55
N GLN A 380 -60.88 21.44 -47.03
CA GLN A 380 -61.04 21.50 -45.53
C GLN A 380 -60.73 20.23 -44.84
N GLN A 381 -60.90 19.05 -45.48
CA GLN A 381 -60.57 17.75 -44.94
C GLN A 381 -59.07 17.57 -44.91
N THR A 382 -58.34 18.00 -45.90
CA THR A 382 -56.89 17.94 -46.02
C THR A 382 -56.19 18.76 -44.95
N ASN A 383 -56.67 19.94 -44.61
CA ASN A 383 -56.11 20.76 -43.55
C ASN A 383 -56.31 20.18 -42.19
N ARG A 384 -57.44 19.52 -41.86
CA ARG A 384 -57.67 18.86 -40.59
C ARG A 384 -56.74 17.63 -40.42
N ASN A 385 -56.51 16.88 -41.52
CA ASN A 385 -55.61 15.72 -41.47
C ASN A 385 -54.14 16.14 -41.31
N LEU A 386 -53.76 17.29 -41.86
CA LEU A 386 -52.42 17.87 -41.76
C LEU A 386 -52.09 18.27 -40.31
N GLU A 387 -53.04 18.94 -39.63
CA GLU A 387 -52.86 19.33 -38.21
C GLU A 387 -52.70 18.12 -37.27
N GLN A 388 -53.47 17.04 -37.51
CA GLN A 388 -53.33 15.82 -36.72
C GLN A 388 -52.00 15.13 -36.97
N ALA A 389 -51.44 15.12 -38.18
CA ALA A 389 -50.14 14.57 -38.49
C ALA A 389 -48.99 15.37 -37.82
N TYR A 390 -49.09 16.70 -37.77
CA TYR A 390 -48.12 17.54 -37.05
C TYR A 390 -48.17 17.32 -35.54
N GLY A 391 -49.35 17.14 -34.96
CA GLY A 391 -49.54 16.82 -33.54
C GLY A 391 -48.83 15.51 -33.13
N SER A 392 -49.04 14.47 -33.91
CA SER A 392 -48.43 13.18 -33.66
C SER A 392 -46.90 13.16 -33.89
N LEU A 393 -46.41 13.99 -34.83
CA LEU A 393 -44.98 14.15 -35.05
C LEU A 393 -44.31 14.89 -33.88
N ASN A 394 -45.00 15.88 -33.32
CA ASN A 394 -44.51 16.63 -32.16
C ASN A 394 -44.48 15.77 -30.87
N GLU A 395 -45.48 14.92 -30.67
CA GLU A 395 -45.46 13.91 -29.55
C GLU A 395 -44.34 12.88 -29.72
N SER A 396 -44.13 12.39 -30.97
CA SER A 396 -43.05 11.44 -31.27
C SER A 396 -41.66 12.04 -31.01
N ASN A 397 -41.45 13.29 -31.36
CA ASN A 397 -40.18 14.01 -31.09
C ASN A 397 -39.95 14.23 -29.59
N LYS A 398 -41.00 14.57 -28.83
CA LYS A 398 -40.92 14.73 -27.37
C LYS A 398 -40.58 13.46 -26.65
N MET A 399 -41.07 12.29 -27.12
CA MET A 399 -40.67 10.98 -26.59
C MET A 399 -39.19 10.65 -26.87
N LYS A 400 -38.68 10.97 -28.07
CA LYS A 400 -37.26 10.75 -28.42
C LYS A 400 -36.34 11.56 -27.52
N GLU A 401 -36.66 12.82 -27.23
CA GLU A 401 -35.86 13.63 -26.30
C GLU A 401 -35.80 13.06 -24.90
N VAL A 402 -36.93 12.50 -24.41
CA VAL A 402 -36.98 11.85 -23.10
C VAL A 402 -36.09 10.60 -23.05
N TYR A 403 -36.05 9.76 -24.11
CA TYR A 403 -35.22 8.57 -24.17
C TYR A 403 -33.74 8.90 -24.29
N ILE A 404 -33.38 9.91 -25.12
CA ILE A 404 -32.00 10.38 -25.23
C ILE A 404 -31.52 10.98 -23.89
N GLY A 405 -32.36 11.77 -23.22
CA GLY A 405 -32.04 12.33 -21.91
C GLY A 405 -31.80 11.27 -20.82
N ARG A 406 -32.56 10.16 -20.83
CA ARG A 406 -32.33 9.03 -19.91
C ARG A 406 -31.01 8.29 -20.19
N PHE A 407 -30.68 8.10 -21.47
CA PHE A 407 -29.45 7.47 -21.92
C PHE A 407 -28.21 8.29 -21.51
N LEU A 408 -28.25 9.62 -21.77
CA LEU A 408 -27.16 10.51 -21.38
C LEU A 408 -26.95 10.58 -19.88
N ARG A 409 -28.04 10.52 -19.09
CA ARG A 409 -27.94 10.46 -17.62
C ARG A 409 -27.29 9.17 -17.12
N LEU A 410 -27.56 8.03 -17.78
CA LEU A 410 -26.89 6.77 -17.50
C LEU A 410 -25.39 6.85 -17.81
N CYS A 411 -25.02 7.39 -18.95
CA CYS A 411 -23.60 7.60 -19.31
C CYS A 411 -22.88 8.49 -18.29
N ALA A 412 -23.49 9.57 -17.82
CA ALA A 412 -22.92 10.45 -16.81
C ALA A 412 -22.65 9.72 -15.47
N ILE A 413 -23.55 8.83 -15.04
CA ILE A 413 -23.36 8.01 -13.82
C ILE A 413 -22.16 7.07 -13.96
N TYR A 414 -21.91 6.53 -15.16
CA TYR A 414 -20.77 5.66 -15.40
C TYR A 414 -19.44 6.42 -15.45
N VAL A 415 -19.43 7.61 -16.05
CA VAL A 415 -18.24 8.50 -16.06
C VAL A 415 -17.86 8.91 -14.63
N ASP A 416 -18.83 9.23 -13.78
CA ASP A 416 -18.60 9.57 -12.37
C ASP A 416 -18.02 8.39 -11.58
N LYS A 417 -18.48 7.16 -11.86
CA LYS A 417 -17.89 5.95 -11.28
C LYS A 417 -16.42 5.73 -11.69
N ILE A 418 -16.10 5.94 -12.96
CA ILE A 418 -14.71 5.85 -13.48
C ILE A 418 -13.83 6.92 -12.84
N GLU A 419 -14.36 8.14 -12.70
CA GLU A 419 -13.62 9.23 -12.06
C GLU A 419 -13.40 8.97 -10.56
N THR A 420 -14.34 8.32 -9.90
CA THR A 420 -14.20 7.89 -8.50
C THR A 420 -13.13 6.79 -8.34
N MET A 421 -13.04 5.85 -9.27
CA MET A 421 -11.96 4.88 -9.36
C MET A 421 -10.61 5.57 -9.57
N ARG A 422 -10.54 6.53 -10.50
CA ARG A 422 -9.34 7.34 -10.73
C ARG A 422 -8.87 8.07 -9.47
N LYS A 423 -9.81 8.66 -8.72
CA LYS A 423 -9.51 9.33 -7.44
C LYS A 423 -8.96 8.35 -6.39
N ARG A 424 -9.43 7.09 -6.39
CA ARG A 424 -8.89 6.03 -5.52
C ARG A 424 -7.46 5.66 -5.90
N VAL A 425 -7.18 5.50 -7.19
CA VAL A 425 -5.82 5.27 -7.72
C VAL A 425 -4.89 6.42 -7.33
N VAL A 426 -5.30 7.67 -7.56
CA VAL A 426 -4.53 8.87 -7.19
C VAL A 426 -4.30 8.96 -5.68
N LYS A 427 -5.27 8.50 -4.88
CA LYS A 427 -5.13 8.44 -3.42
C LYS A 427 -4.08 7.41 -2.99
N LEU A 428 -4.06 6.23 -3.61
CA LEU A 428 -3.06 5.18 -3.38
C LEU A 428 -1.65 5.66 -3.77
N VAL A 429 -1.52 6.37 -4.87
CA VAL A 429 -0.26 7.02 -5.31
C VAL A 429 0.23 8.03 -4.27
N LYS A 430 -0.65 8.86 -3.74
CA LYS A 430 -0.32 9.86 -2.71
C LYS A 430 0.05 9.23 -1.36
N GLN A 431 -0.39 8.04 -1.06
CA GLN A 431 -0.12 7.33 0.20
C GLN A 431 1.18 6.50 0.19
N ARG A 432 1.95 6.51 -0.88
CA ARG A 432 3.24 5.80 -1.07
C ARG A 432 3.16 4.26 -1.03
N GLU A 433 2.02 3.68 -1.30
CA GLU A 433 1.84 2.23 -1.37
C GLU A 433 2.14 1.68 -2.78
N LEU A 434 3.41 1.74 -3.17
CA LEU A 434 3.84 1.53 -4.56
C LEU A 434 3.60 0.11 -5.07
N THR A 435 3.80 -0.89 -4.22
CA THR A 435 3.63 -2.31 -4.60
C THR A 435 2.17 -2.65 -4.90
N LYS A 436 1.26 -2.21 -4.06
CA LYS A 436 -0.18 -2.38 -4.30
C LYS A 436 -0.68 -1.60 -5.51
N LEU A 437 -0.02 -0.47 -5.81
CA LEU A 437 -0.37 0.35 -6.95
C LEU A 437 0.11 -0.28 -8.28
N ILE A 438 1.33 -0.83 -8.31
CA ILE A 438 1.89 -1.44 -9.52
C ILE A 438 1.06 -2.67 -9.92
N ASP A 439 0.65 -3.50 -8.99
CA ASP A 439 -0.17 -4.68 -9.28
C ASP A 439 -1.59 -4.32 -9.71
N MET A 440 -2.16 -3.29 -9.08
CA MET A 440 -3.46 -2.74 -9.49
C MET A 440 -3.35 -2.07 -10.86
N MET A 441 -2.28 -1.32 -11.14
CA MET A 441 -2.08 -0.64 -12.43
C MET A 441 -1.72 -1.60 -13.55
N GLN A 442 -1.03 -2.71 -13.31
CA GLN A 442 -0.79 -3.72 -14.36
C GLN A 442 -2.07 -4.46 -14.72
N ALA A 443 -2.92 -4.81 -13.75
CA ALA A 443 -4.21 -5.43 -14.00
C ALA A 443 -5.24 -4.43 -14.58
N ASP A 444 -5.23 -3.16 -14.11
CA ASP A 444 -6.16 -2.13 -14.54
C ASP A 444 -5.73 -1.44 -15.84
N HIS A 445 -4.43 -1.40 -16.16
CA HIS A 445 -3.94 -0.70 -17.36
C HIS A 445 -4.40 -1.38 -18.64
N GLU A 446 -4.35 -2.69 -18.71
CA GLU A 446 -4.83 -3.45 -19.86
C GLU A 446 -6.36 -3.31 -19.99
N TYR A 447 -7.05 -3.31 -18.86
CA TYR A 447 -8.52 -3.24 -18.79
C TYR A 447 -9.09 -1.83 -18.97
N ILE A 448 -8.45 -0.81 -18.39
CA ILE A 448 -8.85 0.60 -18.56
C ILE A 448 -8.54 1.06 -19.99
N GLY A 449 -7.45 0.57 -20.59
CA GLY A 449 -7.13 0.82 -22.01
C GLY A 449 -8.22 0.28 -22.93
N GLU A 450 -8.61 -0.97 -22.78
CA GLU A 450 -9.68 -1.60 -23.56
C GLU A 450 -11.05 -0.90 -23.34
N LEU A 451 -11.33 -0.46 -22.10
CA LEU A 451 -12.55 0.25 -21.76
C LEU A 451 -12.58 1.64 -22.38
N TYR A 452 -11.44 2.34 -22.37
CA TYR A 452 -11.30 3.68 -22.96
C TYR A 452 -11.47 3.63 -24.48
N ASP A 453 -10.83 2.67 -25.14
CA ASP A 453 -10.94 2.44 -26.59
C ASP A 453 -12.38 2.04 -26.99
N TYR A 454 -13.04 1.23 -26.17
CA TYR A 454 -14.44 0.84 -26.40
C TYR A 454 -15.42 2.00 -26.19
N PHE A 455 -15.22 2.81 -25.15
CA PHE A 455 -16.03 4.03 -24.91
C PHE A 455 -15.79 5.10 -25.94
N ASP A 456 -14.53 5.34 -26.35
CA ASP A 456 -14.19 6.33 -27.38
C ASP A 456 -14.79 5.93 -28.74
N ALA A 457 -14.69 4.66 -29.11
CA ALA A 457 -15.27 4.13 -30.33
C ALA A 457 -16.82 4.12 -30.31
N ALA A 458 -17.44 3.78 -29.19
CA ALA A 458 -18.89 3.75 -29.05
C ALA A 458 -19.47 5.16 -28.92
N PHE A 459 -18.84 6.04 -28.17
CA PHE A 459 -19.27 7.41 -27.91
C PHE A 459 -19.08 8.31 -29.13
N LEU A 460 -17.95 8.25 -29.82
CA LEU A 460 -17.69 8.96 -31.06
C LEU A 460 -18.63 8.51 -32.18
N LYS A 461 -18.88 7.20 -32.29
CA LYS A 461 -19.82 6.69 -33.31
C LYS A 461 -21.27 7.14 -33.10
N LEU A 462 -21.68 7.30 -31.82
CA LEU A 462 -23.03 7.76 -31.46
C LEU A 462 -23.21 9.29 -31.64
N PHE A 463 -22.21 10.06 -31.25
CA PHE A 463 -22.28 11.54 -31.31
C PHE A 463 -22.03 12.09 -32.68
N LEU A 464 -21.08 11.59 -33.46
CA LEU A 464 -20.79 12.02 -34.81
C LEU A 464 -21.92 11.68 -35.81
N LYS A 465 -22.65 10.57 -35.56
CA LYS A 465 -23.76 10.15 -36.43
C LYS A 465 -25.04 10.96 -36.22
N ASN A 466 -25.19 11.64 -35.08
CA ASN A 466 -26.42 12.36 -34.70
C ASN A 466 -26.30 13.90 -34.70
N GLY A 467 -25.20 14.45 -35.22
CA GLY A 467 -25.09 15.89 -35.47
C GLY A 467 -25.06 16.80 -34.23
N ALA A 468 -24.79 16.24 -33.04
CA ALA A 468 -24.51 17.04 -31.85
C ALA A 468 -23.02 17.39 -31.86
N ILE A 469 -22.71 18.53 -32.40
CA ILE A 469 -21.37 19.10 -32.52
C ILE A 469 -20.87 19.49 -31.12
N CYS A 470 -20.04 18.64 -30.52
CA CYS A 470 -19.00 19.12 -29.67
C CYS A 470 -17.71 18.84 -30.44
N GLU A 471 -16.96 19.85 -30.80
CA GLU A 471 -15.73 19.67 -31.56
C GLU A 471 -14.77 18.74 -30.75
N ARG A 472 -14.17 17.77 -31.42
CA ARG A 472 -13.25 16.76 -30.86
C ARG A 472 -12.16 17.39 -30.00
N ASP A 473 -11.71 18.59 -30.38
CA ASP A 473 -10.64 19.34 -29.69
C ASP A 473 -11.10 19.90 -28.33
N GLU A 474 -12.36 20.22 -28.13
CA GLU A 474 -12.90 20.72 -26.86
C GLU A 474 -13.06 19.60 -25.83
N PHE A 475 -13.37 18.39 -26.26
CA PHE A 475 -13.46 17.20 -25.42
C PHE A 475 -12.07 16.72 -25.05
N GLU A 476 -11.13 16.62 -25.99
CA GLU A 476 -9.73 16.25 -25.73
C GLU A 476 -9.04 17.25 -24.77
N THR A 477 -9.37 18.55 -24.90
CA THR A 477 -8.83 19.59 -24.02
C THR A 477 -9.37 19.47 -22.59
N LYS A 478 -10.66 19.18 -22.42
CA LYS A 478 -11.27 18.94 -21.10
C LYS A 478 -10.75 17.65 -20.45
N VAL A 479 -10.58 16.57 -21.20
CA VAL A 479 -10.02 15.30 -20.69
C VAL A 479 -8.55 15.48 -20.26
N LYS A 480 -7.74 16.23 -21.01
CA LYS A 480 -6.37 16.59 -20.62
C LYS A 480 -6.31 17.46 -19.37
N GLN A 481 -7.22 18.42 -19.20
CA GLN A 481 -7.30 19.27 -18.00
C GLN A 481 -7.70 18.48 -16.73
N ILE A 482 -8.50 17.44 -16.87
CA ILE A 482 -8.90 16.55 -15.77
C ILE A 482 -7.77 15.57 -15.43
N GLY A 483 -6.94 15.17 -16.41
CA GLY A 483 -5.81 14.26 -16.23
C GLY A 483 -4.56 14.88 -15.57
N MET A 484 -4.47 16.21 -15.45
CA MET A 484 -3.32 16.94 -14.89
C MET A 484 -3.57 17.53 -13.49
N ARG A 485 -4.66 17.21 -12.84
CA ARG A 485 -4.91 17.51 -11.44
C ARG A 485 -5.01 16.22 -10.64
#